data_8a9fa1dac1cd10a141ba1c975eb5d43c
#
_entry.id   8a9fa1dac1cd10a141ba1c975eb5d43c
#
_cell.length_a   1.000
_cell.length_b   1.000
_cell.length_c   1.000
_cell.angle_alpha   90.00
_cell.angle_beta   90.00
_cell.angle_gamma   90.00
#
_symmetry.space_group_name_H-M   'P 1'
#
loop_
_entity.id
_entity.type
_entity.pdbx_description
1 polymer ?
#
loop_
_entity_poly.entity_id
_entity_poly.type
_entity_poly.pdbx_seq_one_letter_code
_entity_poly.pdbx_strand_id
1 'polypeptide(L)'
;MSIFFFNLFASIIIISVFMTISVNNAVYAVLFLILAFFSSMCILFLLNIDYLALMFILIYVGAITILFLFVVMMLKIKINEKNTTKFISFINIIICCLIIYNVLLNTDLFNIFLNTDIAYNNWFSKLYFIDNIKMIGQVIFNNYYFYFILSGFVLLIGMISAILLSKESNKVVRRYQLVYQQLSREVSNAVFLVH
;
A
#
# COMPACT_ATOMS: atom_id res chain seq x y z
N MET A 1 8.79 -27.05 12.80
CA MET A 1 8.14 -26.71 11.50
C MET A 1 7.89 -25.21 11.36
N SER A 2 7.35 -24.52 12.35
CA SER A 2 7.07 -23.07 12.30
C SER A 2 8.30 -22.21 12.00
N ILE A 3 9.46 -22.52 12.57
CA ILE A 3 10.72 -21.77 12.36
C ILE A 3 11.19 -21.86 10.91
N PHE A 4 11.09 -23.04 10.30
CA PHE A 4 11.46 -23.22 8.90
C PHE A 4 10.61 -22.35 7.97
N PHE A 5 9.28 -22.37 8.14
CA PHE A 5 8.37 -21.52 7.36
C PHE A 5 8.60 -20.04 7.60
N PHE A 6 8.88 -19.66 8.85
CA PHE A 6 9.21 -18.27 9.18
C PHE A 6 10.45 -17.79 8.40
N ASN A 7 11.55 -18.51 8.45
CA ASN A 7 12.78 -18.17 7.74
C ASN A 7 12.58 -18.15 6.20
N LEU A 8 11.76 -19.08 5.70
CA LEU A 8 11.43 -19.13 4.28
C LEU A 8 10.67 -17.86 3.84
N PHE A 9 9.61 -17.49 4.53
CA PHE A 9 8.85 -16.29 4.19
C PHE A 9 9.64 -15.00 4.43
N ALA A 10 10.46 -14.94 5.49
CA ALA A 10 11.33 -13.80 5.74
C ALA A 10 12.36 -13.61 4.61
N SER A 11 12.96 -14.69 4.11
CA SER A 11 13.88 -14.61 2.96
C SER A 11 13.19 -14.15 1.68
N ILE A 12 11.95 -14.62 1.42
CA ILE A 12 11.17 -14.18 0.26
C ILE A 12 10.86 -12.68 0.35
N ILE A 13 10.52 -12.15 1.54
CA ILE A 13 10.29 -10.71 1.73
C ILE A 13 11.53 -9.92 1.38
N ILE A 14 12.69 -10.30 1.92
CA ILE A 14 13.95 -9.59 1.67
C ILE A 14 14.28 -9.58 0.18
N ILE A 15 14.18 -10.74 -0.48
CA ILE A 15 14.44 -10.85 -1.93
C ILE A 15 13.46 -9.97 -2.72
N SER A 16 12.17 -10.04 -2.42
CA SER A 16 11.14 -9.28 -3.14
C SER A 16 11.32 -7.78 -2.97
N VAL A 17 11.65 -7.28 -1.77
CA VAL A 17 11.93 -5.87 -1.51
C VAL A 17 13.15 -5.39 -2.30
N PHE A 18 14.24 -6.16 -2.35
CA PHE A 18 15.38 -5.80 -3.16
C PHE A 18 15.09 -5.81 -4.66
N MET A 19 14.27 -6.76 -5.13
CA MET A 19 13.84 -6.80 -6.52
C MET A 19 12.97 -5.60 -6.89
N THR A 20 12.12 -5.10 -6.00
CA THR A 20 11.32 -3.88 -6.28
C THR A 20 12.19 -2.67 -6.61
N ILE A 21 13.34 -2.54 -5.96
CA ILE A 21 14.27 -1.41 -6.16
C ILE A 21 15.14 -1.61 -7.40
N SER A 22 15.50 -2.88 -7.70
CA SER A 22 16.46 -3.21 -8.77
C SER A 22 15.84 -3.20 -10.17
N VAL A 23 14.53 -3.40 -10.28
CA VAL A 23 13.84 -3.54 -11.56
C VAL A 23 13.56 -2.17 -12.18
N ASN A 24 13.94 -1.99 -13.45
CA ASN A 24 13.73 -0.75 -14.19
C ASN A 24 12.28 -0.55 -14.63
N ASN A 25 11.55 -1.63 -14.83
CA ASN A 25 10.16 -1.57 -15.28
C ASN A 25 9.24 -1.44 -14.07
N ALA A 26 8.51 -0.33 -13.99
CA ALA A 26 7.65 0.00 -12.87
C ALA A 26 6.54 -1.06 -12.62
N VAL A 27 6.04 -1.71 -13.66
CA VAL A 27 5.01 -2.76 -13.53
C VAL A 27 5.57 -3.98 -12.79
N TYR A 28 6.77 -4.44 -13.16
CA TYR A 28 7.41 -5.56 -12.46
C TYR A 28 7.80 -5.20 -11.02
N ALA A 29 8.20 -3.95 -10.76
CA ALA A 29 8.48 -3.49 -9.40
C ALA A 29 7.23 -3.60 -8.50
N VAL A 30 6.07 -3.21 -9.02
CA VAL A 30 4.81 -3.34 -8.27
C VAL A 30 4.42 -4.81 -8.06
N LEU A 31 4.67 -5.71 -9.02
CA LEU A 31 4.42 -7.14 -8.84
C LEU A 31 5.30 -7.73 -7.72
N PHE A 32 6.58 -7.34 -7.62
CA PHE A 32 7.43 -7.75 -6.50
C PHE A 32 6.98 -7.16 -5.17
N LEU A 33 6.43 -5.95 -5.17
CA LEU A 33 5.82 -5.34 -3.99
C LEU A 33 4.61 -6.15 -3.49
N ILE A 34 3.75 -6.60 -4.40
CA ILE A 34 2.63 -7.48 -4.07
C ILE A 34 3.14 -8.78 -3.42
N LEU A 35 4.18 -9.38 -3.98
CA LEU A 35 4.78 -10.60 -3.44
C LEU A 35 5.33 -10.37 -2.03
N ALA A 36 5.96 -9.21 -1.76
CA ALA A 36 6.47 -8.85 -0.44
C ALA A 36 5.33 -8.76 0.59
N PHE A 37 4.24 -8.09 0.26
CA PHE A 37 3.09 -7.98 1.16
C PHE A 37 2.39 -9.31 1.39
N PHE A 38 2.29 -10.15 0.35
CA PHE A 38 1.71 -11.49 0.48
C PHE A 38 2.55 -12.37 1.41
N SER A 39 3.88 -12.33 1.28
CA SER A 39 4.77 -13.08 2.17
C SER A 39 4.75 -12.56 3.61
N SER A 40 4.60 -11.25 3.80
CA SER A 40 4.43 -10.64 5.14
C SER A 40 3.16 -11.12 5.83
N MET A 41 2.06 -11.25 5.07
CA MET A 41 0.81 -11.81 5.59
C MET A 41 0.99 -13.27 6.06
N CYS A 42 1.73 -14.09 5.30
CA CYS A 42 2.00 -15.47 5.71
C CYS A 42 2.74 -15.53 7.06
N ILE A 43 3.65 -14.58 7.33
CA ILE A 43 4.31 -14.48 8.64
C ILE A 43 3.30 -14.15 9.75
N LEU A 44 2.36 -13.23 9.50
CA LEU A 44 1.33 -12.89 10.49
C LEU A 44 0.44 -14.09 10.84
N PHE A 45 0.11 -14.95 9.85
CA PHE A 45 -0.58 -16.21 10.12
C PHE A 45 0.24 -17.17 10.98
N LEU A 46 1.56 -17.26 10.74
CA LEU A 46 2.43 -18.07 11.58
C LEU A 46 2.48 -17.59 13.04
N LEU A 47 2.25 -16.30 13.27
CA LEU A 47 2.17 -15.69 14.60
C LEU A 47 0.78 -15.84 15.26
N ASN A 48 -0.17 -16.54 14.63
CA ASN A 48 -1.57 -16.70 15.07
C ASN A 48 -2.33 -15.37 15.24
N ILE A 49 -1.99 -14.37 14.44
CA ILE A 49 -2.68 -13.07 14.42
C ILE A 49 -3.58 -13.01 13.17
N ASP A 50 -4.61 -13.85 13.14
CA ASP A 50 -5.42 -14.10 11.96
C ASP A 50 -6.16 -12.87 11.46
N TYR A 51 -6.78 -12.11 12.37
CA TYR A 51 -7.54 -10.92 12.01
C TYR A 51 -6.69 -9.86 11.31
N LEU A 52 -5.51 -9.58 11.86
CA LEU A 52 -4.61 -8.58 11.31
C LEU A 52 -4.06 -9.05 9.95
N ALA A 53 -3.75 -10.34 9.80
CA ALA A 53 -3.30 -10.91 8.54
C ALA A 53 -4.36 -10.76 7.43
N LEU A 54 -5.64 -11.03 7.73
CA LEU A 54 -6.74 -10.85 6.78
C LEU A 54 -6.95 -9.37 6.40
N MET A 55 -6.89 -8.46 7.37
CA MET A 55 -6.98 -7.03 7.11
C MET A 55 -5.81 -6.54 6.25
N PHE A 56 -4.63 -7.10 6.45
CA PHE A 56 -3.44 -6.77 5.65
C PHE A 56 -3.61 -7.15 4.18
N ILE A 57 -4.14 -8.34 3.89
CA ILE A 57 -4.47 -8.73 2.51
C ILE A 57 -5.49 -7.78 1.90
N LEU A 58 -6.60 -7.56 2.60
CA LEU A 58 -7.71 -6.81 2.04
C LEU A 58 -7.30 -5.37 1.70
N ILE A 59 -6.57 -4.69 2.59
CA ILE A 59 -6.23 -3.28 2.45
C ILE A 59 -4.95 -3.10 1.64
N TYR A 60 -3.83 -3.74 2.04
CA TYR A 60 -2.55 -3.50 1.38
C TYR A 60 -2.45 -4.20 0.03
N VAL A 61 -2.77 -5.49 -0.04
CA VAL A 61 -2.71 -6.22 -1.30
C VAL A 61 -3.90 -5.90 -2.18
N GLY A 62 -5.12 -5.98 -1.65
CA GLY A 62 -6.35 -5.82 -2.42
C GLY A 62 -6.60 -4.39 -2.89
N ALA A 63 -6.59 -3.42 -1.99
CA ALA A 63 -6.94 -2.04 -2.34
C ALA A 63 -5.75 -1.23 -2.85
N ILE A 64 -4.68 -1.13 -2.04
CA ILE A 64 -3.60 -0.16 -2.31
C ILE A 64 -2.73 -0.62 -3.48
N THR A 65 -2.24 -1.86 -3.46
CA THR A 65 -1.29 -2.31 -4.48
C THR A 65 -1.93 -2.55 -5.84
N ILE A 66 -3.18 -3.03 -5.89
CA ILE A 66 -3.90 -3.20 -7.16
C ILE A 66 -4.20 -1.83 -7.78
N LEU A 67 -4.65 -0.85 -6.98
CA LEU A 67 -4.87 0.51 -7.46
C LEU A 67 -3.56 1.11 -7.98
N PHE A 68 -2.46 0.93 -7.25
CA PHE A 68 -1.15 1.41 -7.66
C PHE A 68 -0.67 0.76 -8.97
N LEU A 69 -0.86 -0.55 -9.10
CA LEU A 69 -0.57 -1.28 -10.35
C LEU A 69 -1.37 -0.72 -11.53
N PHE A 70 -2.67 -0.47 -11.33
CA PHE A 70 -3.50 0.12 -12.36
C PHE A 70 -3.01 1.52 -12.79
N VAL A 71 -2.68 2.38 -11.83
CA VAL A 71 -2.15 3.71 -12.10
C VAL A 71 -0.82 3.65 -12.86
N VAL A 72 0.12 2.79 -12.41
CA VAL A 72 1.43 2.64 -13.06
C VAL A 72 1.29 2.10 -14.49
N MET A 73 0.34 1.22 -14.73
CA MET A 73 0.07 0.68 -16.07
C MET A 73 -0.51 1.75 -17.00
N MET A 74 -1.36 2.67 -16.48
CA MET A 74 -1.90 3.77 -17.28
C MET A 74 -0.87 4.86 -17.57
N LEU A 75 0.07 5.10 -16.67
CA LEU A 75 1.11 6.09 -16.86
C LEU A 75 2.18 5.53 -17.81
N LYS A 76 2.33 6.14 -19.00
CA LYS A 76 3.44 5.85 -19.91
C LYS A 76 4.74 6.42 -19.33
N ILE A 77 5.35 5.74 -18.40
CA ILE A 77 6.63 6.14 -17.81
C ILE A 77 7.73 5.87 -18.83
N LYS A 78 8.41 6.92 -19.30
CA LYS A 78 9.62 6.76 -20.12
C LYS A 78 10.73 6.16 -19.27
N ILE A 79 11.10 4.93 -19.58
CA ILE A 79 12.20 4.23 -18.93
C ILE A 79 13.50 4.79 -19.53
N ASN A 80 14.19 5.64 -18.78
CA ASN A 80 15.55 6.04 -19.14
C ASN A 80 16.49 4.91 -18.71
N GLU A 81 16.92 4.10 -19.65
CA GLU A 81 17.94 3.07 -19.43
C GLU A 81 19.29 3.71 -19.12
N LYS A 82 19.53 4.02 -17.85
CA LYS A 82 20.88 4.36 -17.39
C LYS A 82 21.63 3.08 -17.01
N ASN A 83 22.80 2.88 -17.58
CA ASN A 83 23.67 1.73 -17.29
C ASN A 83 24.08 1.59 -15.79
N THR A 84 23.83 2.61 -14.99
CA THR A 84 24.08 2.61 -13.53
C THR A 84 23.21 1.62 -12.76
N THR A 85 22.07 1.21 -13.33
CA THR A 85 21.14 0.29 -12.65
C THR A 85 21.70 -1.12 -12.49
N LYS A 86 22.54 -1.60 -13.43
CA LYS A 86 23.13 -2.94 -13.35
C LYS A 86 24.08 -3.10 -12.17
N PHE A 87 24.87 -2.06 -11.87
CA PHE A 87 25.82 -2.08 -10.76
C PHE A 87 25.11 -2.03 -9.40
N ILE A 88 24.07 -1.17 -9.29
CA ILE A 88 23.24 -1.08 -8.09
C ILE A 88 22.49 -2.39 -7.84
N SER A 89 21.96 -3.00 -8.90
CA SER A 89 21.28 -4.30 -8.82
C SER A 89 22.20 -5.42 -8.31
N PHE A 90 23.44 -5.45 -8.78
CA PHE A 90 24.45 -6.42 -8.33
C PHE A 90 24.80 -6.26 -6.84
N ILE A 91 25.01 -5.03 -6.37
CA ILE A 91 25.27 -4.74 -4.96
C ILE A 91 24.08 -5.18 -4.10
N ASN A 92 22.86 -4.89 -4.52
CA ASN A 92 21.65 -5.27 -3.80
C ASN A 92 21.54 -6.80 -3.64
N ILE A 93 21.86 -7.57 -4.67
CA ILE A 93 21.87 -9.04 -4.61
C ILE A 93 22.89 -9.54 -3.58
N ILE A 94 24.09 -8.98 -3.55
CA ILE A 94 25.11 -9.36 -2.58
C ILE A 94 24.65 -9.08 -1.14
N ILE A 95 24.11 -7.89 -0.89
CA ILE A 95 23.58 -7.51 0.45
C ILE A 95 22.46 -8.46 0.86
N CYS A 96 21.55 -8.78 -0.05
CA CYS A 96 20.45 -9.73 0.18
C CYS A 96 20.99 -11.11 0.57
N CYS A 97 21.95 -11.66 -0.17
CA CYS A 97 22.59 -12.93 0.15
C CYS A 97 23.27 -12.94 1.51
N LEU A 98 23.97 -11.84 1.88
CA LEU A 98 24.61 -11.70 3.19
C LEU A 98 23.59 -11.69 4.33
N ILE A 99 22.46 -10.99 4.17
CA ILE A 99 21.40 -10.97 5.19
C ILE A 99 20.79 -12.35 5.34
N ILE A 100 20.45 -13.04 4.24
CA ILE A 100 19.88 -14.37 4.27
C ILE A 100 20.85 -15.35 4.94
N TYR A 101 22.14 -15.28 4.60
CA TYR A 101 23.18 -16.11 5.21
C TYR A 101 23.27 -15.89 6.72
N ASN A 102 23.24 -14.64 7.20
CA ASN A 102 23.22 -14.33 8.63
C ASN A 102 21.96 -14.86 9.32
N VAL A 103 20.79 -14.74 8.69
CA VAL A 103 19.52 -15.26 9.25
C VAL A 103 19.56 -16.79 9.36
N LEU A 104 20.15 -17.49 8.39
CA LEU A 104 20.27 -18.94 8.42
C LEU A 104 21.28 -19.44 9.46
N LEU A 105 22.40 -18.72 9.65
CA LEU A 105 23.41 -19.10 10.64
C LEU A 105 22.97 -18.83 12.07
N ASN A 106 22.23 -17.77 12.30
CA ASN A 106 21.76 -17.36 13.63
C ASN A 106 20.47 -18.03 14.07
N THR A 107 20.13 -19.20 13.52
CA THR A 107 18.97 -19.98 13.96
C THR A 107 19.05 -20.32 15.46
N ASP A 108 20.27 -20.41 16.03
CA ASP A 108 20.47 -20.67 17.44
C ASP A 108 20.10 -19.45 18.31
N LEU A 109 20.39 -18.23 17.89
CA LEU A 109 19.94 -17.03 18.59
C LEU A 109 18.42 -16.87 18.57
N PHE A 110 17.79 -17.23 17.46
CA PHE A 110 16.33 -17.23 17.34
C PHE A 110 15.71 -18.34 18.19
N ASN A 111 16.33 -19.49 18.29
CA ASN A 111 15.95 -20.57 19.19
C ASN A 111 16.09 -20.16 20.67
N ILE A 112 17.12 -19.40 21.03
CA ILE A 112 17.28 -18.84 22.38
C ILE A 112 16.16 -17.81 22.65
N PHE A 113 15.81 -16.98 21.68
CA PHE A 113 14.71 -16.00 21.82
C PHE A 113 13.32 -16.67 21.92
N LEU A 114 13.12 -17.81 21.25
CA LEU A 114 11.88 -18.59 21.35
C LEU A 114 11.87 -19.52 22.55
N ASN A 115 13.04 -20.00 23.02
CA ASN A 115 13.21 -20.84 24.20
C ASN A 115 13.39 -20.04 25.49
N THR A 116 13.29 -18.75 25.49
CA THR A 116 12.82 -18.06 26.68
C THR A 116 11.37 -18.49 26.86
N ASP A 117 11.20 -19.75 27.27
CA ASP A 117 10.07 -20.19 28.06
C ASP A 117 10.05 -19.33 29.33
N ILE A 118 9.71 -18.07 29.15
CA ILE A 118 9.05 -17.33 30.18
C ILE A 118 7.79 -18.14 30.32
N ALA A 119 7.82 -19.08 31.26
CA ALA A 119 6.65 -19.76 31.76
C ALA A 119 5.75 -18.70 32.39
N TYR A 120 5.27 -17.76 31.57
CA TYR A 120 4.12 -16.96 31.91
C TYR A 120 3.00 -17.95 32.05
N ASN A 121 2.73 -18.24 33.33
CA ASN A 121 1.73 -19.15 33.76
C ASN A 121 0.51 -19.02 32.88
N ASN A 122 0.24 -20.03 32.09
CA ASN A 122 -0.85 -20.13 31.12
C ASN A 122 -2.25 -20.08 31.77
N TRP A 123 -2.33 -19.66 33.05
CA TRP A 123 -3.60 -19.52 33.77
C TRP A 123 -4.46 -18.38 33.14
N PHE A 124 -3.83 -17.31 32.63
CA PHE A 124 -4.53 -16.19 32.00
C PHE A 124 -5.09 -16.59 30.61
N SER A 125 -4.35 -17.38 29.84
CA SER A 125 -4.83 -17.92 28.57
C SER A 125 -5.93 -18.97 28.74
N LYS A 126 -6.00 -19.65 29.89
CA LYS A 126 -7.07 -20.61 30.20
C LYS A 126 -8.36 -19.95 30.70
N LEU A 127 -8.29 -18.70 31.22
CA LEU A 127 -9.45 -18.00 31.77
C LEU A 127 -10.23 -17.22 30.72
N TYR A 128 -9.59 -16.79 29.66
CA TYR A 128 -10.23 -15.96 28.62
C TYR A 128 -9.79 -16.40 27.24
N PHE A 129 -10.56 -17.25 26.59
CA PHE A 129 -10.52 -17.41 25.14
C PHE A 129 -11.15 -16.16 24.52
N ILE A 130 -10.42 -15.05 24.54
CA ILE A 130 -10.84 -13.85 23.85
C ILE A 130 -10.27 -13.94 22.43
N ASP A 131 -11.14 -14.00 21.44
CA ASP A 131 -10.74 -13.96 20.04
C ASP A 131 -9.92 -12.70 19.73
N ASN A 132 -8.92 -12.81 18.84
CA ASN A 132 -8.06 -11.70 18.42
C ASN A 132 -8.87 -10.47 17.97
N ILE A 133 -9.98 -10.67 17.29
CA ILE A 133 -10.92 -9.61 16.87
C ILE A 133 -11.45 -8.83 18.07
N LYS A 134 -11.87 -9.53 19.11
CA LYS A 134 -12.46 -8.90 20.30
C LYS A 134 -11.43 -8.12 21.10
N MET A 135 -10.21 -8.64 21.23
CA MET A 135 -9.10 -7.93 21.87
C MET A 135 -8.76 -6.63 21.15
N ILE A 136 -8.57 -6.70 19.83
CA ILE A 136 -8.26 -5.52 19.01
C ILE A 136 -9.40 -4.50 19.08
N GLY A 137 -10.66 -4.96 19.00
CA GLY A 137 -11.82 -4.07 19.12
C GLY A 137 -11.85 -3.35 20.46
N GLN A 138 -11.65 -4.04 21.58
CA GLN A 138 -11.61 -3.42 22.91
C GLN A 138 -10.51 -2.37 23.02
N VAL A 139 -9.32 -2.64 22.53
CA VAL A 139 -8.18 -1.72 22.61
C VAL A 139 -8.42 -0.48 21.74
N ILE A 140 -8.93 -0.65 20.53
CA ILE A 140 -9.19 0.48 19.61
C ILE A 140 -10.30 1.39 20.16
N PHE A 141 -11.42 0.83 20.62
CA PHE A 141 -12.57 1.62 21.04
C PHE A 141 -12.45 2.19 22.46
N ASN A 142 -11.68 1.55 23.39
CA ASN A 142 -11.51 2.06 24.73
C ASN A 142 -10.28 2.95 24.86
N ASN A 143 -9.10 2.45 24.46
CA ASN A 143 -7.84 3.16 24.71
C ASN A 143 -7.50 4.14 23.58
N TYR A 144 -7.80 3.77 22.32
CA TYR A 144 -7.40 4.54 21.14
C TYR A 144 -8.59 5.16 20.40
N TYR A 145 -9.72 5.43 21.08
CA TYR A 145 -10.93 5.98 20.47
C TYR A 145 -10.69 7.30 19.72
N PHE A 146 -9.81 8.15 20.25
CA PHE A 146 -9.48 9.43 19.62
C PHE A 146 -8.79 9.25 18.27
N TYR A 147 -7.82 8.33 18.19
CA TYR A 147 -7.15 8.01 16.92
C TYR A 147 -8.09 7.34 15.92
N PHE A 148 -9.06 6.58 16.40
CA PHE A 148 -10.10 6.00 15.57
C PHE A 148 -10.97 7.08 14.91
N ILE A 149 -11.42 8.09 15.67
CA ILE A 149 -12.17 9.21 15.11
C ILE A 149 -11.31 10.01 14.11
N LEU A 150 -10.05 10.27 14.46
CA LEU A 150 -9.12 10.99 13.59
C LEU A 150 -8.90 10.26 12.26
N SER A 151 -8.82 8.92 12.27
CA SER A 151 -8.74 8.12 11.04
C SER A 151 -9.96 8.31 10.14
N GLY A 152 -11.16 8.45 10.71
CA GLY A 152 -12.38 8.78 9.99
C GLY A 152 -12.31 10.12 9.25
N PHE A 153 -11.77 11.15 9.89
CA PHE A 153 -11.54 12.45 9.24
C PHE A 153 -10.52 12.35 8.09
N VAL A 154 -9.45 11.57 8.25
CA VAL A 154 -8.46 11.36 7.19
C VAL A 154 -9.10 10.70 5.97
N LEU A 155 -9.94 9.69 6.18
CA LEU A 155 -10.69 9.03 5.09
C LEU A 155 -11.66 10.01 4.41
N LEU A 156 -12.36 10.84 5.16
CA LEU A 156 -13.27 11.85 4.62
C LEU A 156 -12.52 12.85 3.73
N ILE A 157 -11.37 13.36 4.19
CA ILE A 157 -10.54 14.30 3.41
C ILE A 157 -10.04 13.60 2.13
N GLY A 158 -9.60 12.35 2.23
CA GLY A 158 -9.17 11.55 1.07
C GLY A 158 -10.28 11.40 0.03
N MET A 159 -11.50 11.12 0.46
CA MET A 159 -12.66 11.01 -0.44
C MET A 159 -12.99 12.34 -1.12
N ILE A 160 -13.04 13.43 -0.35
CA ILE A 160 -13.34 14.77 -0.90
C ILE A 160 -12.27 15.19 -1.91
N SER A 161 -10.99 14.97 -1.61
CA SER A 161 -9.88 15.32 -2.51
C SER A 161 -9.95 14.53 -3.81
N ALA A 162 -10.26 13.23 -3.77
CA ALA A 162 -10.43 12.41 -4.96
C ALA A 162 -11.57 12.90 -5.86
N ILE A 163 -12.71 13.28 -5.27
CA ILE A 163 -13.86 13.83 -6.01
C ILE A 163 -13.52 15.18 -6.62
N LEU A 164 -12.82 16.06 -5.89
CA LEU A 164 -12.43 17.38 -6.41
C LEU A 164 -11.43 17.28 -7.56
N LEU A 165 -10.49 16.34 -7.50
CA LEU A 165 -9.52 16.10 -8.57
C LEU A 165 -10.16 15.49 -9.82
N SER A 166 -11.15 14.61 -9.64
CA SER A 166 -11.85 13.97 -10.76
C SER A 166 -12.90 14.87 -11.42
N LYS A 167 -13.35 15.91 -10.71
CA LYS A 167 -14.33 16.86 -11.24
C LYS A 167 -13.69 17.72 -12.32
N GLU A 168 -14.04 17.49 -13.58
CA GLU A 168 -13.72 18.43 -14.66
C GLU A 168 -14.29 19.80 -14.34
N SER A 169 -13.43 20.79 -14.26
CA SER A 169 -13.85 22.19 -14.23
C SER A 169 -14.29 22.58 -15.63
N ASN A 170 -15.42 22.06 -16.06
CA ASN A 170 -16.13 22.63 -17.21
C ASN A 170 -16.52 24.06 -16.82
N LYS A 171 -15.57 24.98 -16.99
CA LYS A 171 -15.90 26.39 -17.16
C LYS A 171 -16.69 26.48 -18.47
N VAL A 172 -17.94 26.05 -18.41
CA VAL A 172 -18.91 26.50 -19.36
C VAL A 172 -18.94 28.02 -19.15
N VAL A 173 -18.14 28.72 -19.95
CA VAL A 173 -18.30 30.16 -20.09
C VAL A 173 -19.71 30.32 -20.63
N ARG A 174 -20.67 30.40 -19.72
CA ARG A 174 -22.02 30.80 -20.07
C ARG A 174 -21.84 32.19 -20.68
N ARG A 175 -21.86 32.27 -21.98
CA ARG A 175 -21.92 33.55 -22.67
C ARG A 175 -23.24 34.17 -22.23
N TYR A 176 -23.16 35.07 -21.25
CA TYR A 176 -24.31 35.85 -20.84
C TYR A 176 -24.73 36.68 -22.04
N GLN A 177 -25.87 36.32 -22.61
CA GLN A 177 -26.47 37.11 -23.65
C GLN A 177 -27.12 38.32 -22.97
N LEU A 178 -26.53 39.48 -23.19
CA LEU A 178 -27.13 40.74 -22.75
C LEU A 178 -28.22 41.07 -23.75
N VAL A 179 -29.49 40.86 -23.37
CA VAL A 179 -30.64 41.08 -24.23
C VAL A 179 -30.64 42.50 -24.82
N TYR A 180 -30.24 43.48 -24.05
CA TYR A 180 -30.10 44.86 -24.47
C TYR A 180 -29.10 45.05 -25.64
N GLN A 181 -27.94 44.35 -25.62
CA GLN A 181 -26.96 44.39 -26.71
C GLN A 181 -27.44 43.65 -27.96
N GLN A 182 -28.32 42.69 -27.83
CA GLN A 182 -28.94 42.02 -28.97
C GLN A 182 -29.99 42.88 -29.63
N LEU A 183 -30.79 43.61 -28.85
CA LEU A 183 -31.82 44.50 -29.34
C LEU A 183 -31.24 45.79 -29.97
N SER A 184 -30.09 46.25 -29.53
CA SER A 184 -29.39 47.45 -30.07
C SER A 184 -28.49 47.15 -31.25
N ARG A 185 -28.45 45.94 -31.79
CA ARG A 185 -27.65 45.61 -32.98
C ARG A 185 -28.26 46.22 -34.25
N GLU A 186 -27.43 46.98 -34.94
CA GLU A 186 -27.76 47.45 -36.30
C GLU A 186 -27.75 46.26 -37.27
N VAL A 187 -28.63 46.31 -38.30
CA VAL A 187 -28.80 45.24 -39.29
C VAL A 187 -27.49 44.93 -40.04
N SER A 188 -26.65 45.91 -40.25
CA SER A 188 -25.33 45.79 -40.90
C SER A 188 -24.34 44.90 -40.12
N ASN A 189 -24.47 44.83 -38.79
CA ASN A 189 -23.60 44.05 -37.91
C ASN A 189 -24.23 42.75 -37.43
N ALA A 190 -25.44 42.42 -37.91
CA ALA A 190 -26.16 41.22 -37.47
C ALA A 190 -25.86 39.97 -38.31
N VAL A 191 -25.35 40.13 -39.54
CA VAL A 191 -25.06 39.04 -40.47
C VAL A 191 -23.58 39.02 -40.80
N PHE A 192 -22.88 37.95 -40.39
CA PHE A 192 -21.50 37.68 -40.78
C PHE A 192 -21.52 36.62 -41.88
N LEU A 193 -21.11 36.98 -43.08
CA LEU A 193 -20.82 36.00 -44.13
C LEU A 193 -19.44 35.37 -43.79
N VAL A 194 -19.43 34.11 -43.46
CA VAL A 194 -18.20 33.32 -43.30
C VAL A 194 -17.80 32.86 -44.71
N HIS A 195 -16.71 33.41 -45.23
CA HIS A 195 -16.04 32.90 -46.43
C HIS A 195 -15.11 31.76 -46.09
#